data_37fcd36540efe44ad64f76e1e0b68e00
#
_entry.id   37fcd36540efe44ad64f76e1e0b68e00
#
_cell.length_a   1.000
_cell.length_b   1.000
_cell.length_c   1.000
_cell.angle_alpha   90.00
_cell.angle_beta   90.00
_cell.angle_gamma   90.00
#
_symmetry.space_group_name_H-M   'P 1'
#
loop_
_entity.id
_entity.type
_entity.pdbx_description
1 polymer ?
#
loop_
_entity_poly.entity_id
_entity_poly.type
_entity_poly.pdbx_seq_one_letter_code
_entity_poly.pdbx_strand_id
1 'polypeptide(L)'
;MRSILLLFACLVLAAGCSTKSNVSADAGKPSQQGAADNQELDGKALTGRSAIAEPANLLANPGFELGLDGWKWLDWSKGWAAFKLSNTHAYEGLQALHLPVFSADQRPTVVWGGVQELSLPNEIPECIEGYYYVENWAAGDWKQYLQLVVIDLSHDLGKGQGQAQLRYIISGSKEPPLSISNAQYLFIEKERRDTPVLGKWTHFSVNPRADFLSSWNYTPQKGANLRVLFEGRFDYHKTAVPARADVYFDNLYFGPKTATRCAE
;
A
#
# COMPACT_ATOMS: atom_id res chain seq x y z
N MET A 1 44.87 10.31 -19.18
CA MET A 1 45.07 11.59 -19.91
C MET A 1 43.85 11.88 -20.76
N ARG A 2 43.35 13.11 -20.66
CA ARG A 2 42.30 13.78 -21.42
C ARG A 2 40.82 13.40 -21.02
N SER A 3 40.36 14.27 -20.13
CA SER A 3 38.95 14.52 -19.85
C SER A 3 38.26 15.13 -21.07
N ILE A 4 37.04 14.66 -21.36
CA ILE A 4 36.09 15.36 -22.24
C ILE A 4 34.87 15.67 -21.42
N LEU A 5 34.71 16.95 -21.10
CA LEU A 5 33.52 17.57 -20.53
C LEU A 5 32.57 17.85 -21.69
N LEU A 6 31.36 17.30 -21.63
CA LEU A 6 30.26 17.68 -22.52
C LEU A 6 29.17 18.34 -21.69
N LEU A 7 29.10 19.67 -21.78
CA LEU A 7 27.98 20.50 -21.37
C LEU A 7 26.83 20.30 -22.37
N PHE A 8 25.65 19.98 -21.91
CA PHE A 8 24.40 20.17 -22.65
C PHE A 8 23.54 21.20 -21.91
N ALA A 9 23.33 22.31 -22.58
CA ALA A 9 22.42 23.37 -22.17
C ALA A 9 20.97 22.97 -22.47
N CYS A 10 20.09 23.07 -21.49
CA CYS A 10 18.65 22.96 -21.69
C CYS A 10 18.05 24.31 -21.99
N LEU A 11 17.39 24.38 -23.13
CA LEU A 11 16.56 25.51 -23.58
C LEU A 11 15.17 25.35 -22.99
N VAL A 12 14.69 26.33 -22.25
CA VAL A 12 13.34 26.45 -21.74
C VAL A 12 12.50 27.18 -22.78
N LEU A 13 11.41 26.59 -23.22
CA LEU A 13 10.34 27.28 -23.97
C LEU A 13 9.04 27.13 -23.20
N ALA A 14 8.60 28.26 -22.65
CA ALA A 14 7.29 28.46 -22.11
C ALA A 14 6.32 28.87 -23.23
N ALA A 15 5.17 28.19 -23.31
CA ALA A 15 4.02 28.70 -24.05
C ALA A 15 2.77 28.45 -23.21
N GLY A 16 2.19 29.52 -22.70
CA GLY A 16 0.90 29.55 -22.05
C GLY A 16 -0.24 29.57 -23.05
N CYS A 17 -1.33 28.94 -22.69
CA CYS A 17 -2.65 29.28 -23.22
C CYS A 17 -3.71 29.10 -22.14
N SER A 18 -4.28 30.23 -21.75
CA SER A 18 -5.43 30.34 -20.86
C SER A 18 -6.71 30.32 -21.71
N THR A 19 -7.64 29.45 -21.39
CA THR A 19 -9.03 29.59 -21.85
C THR A 19 -9.98 29.46 -20.66
N LYS A 20 -10.57 30.59 -20.30
CA LYS A 20 -11.75 30.69 -19.45
C LYS A 20 -12.98 30.30 -20.27
N SER A 21 -13.82 29.42 -19.73
CA SER A 21 -15.23 29.32 -20.14
C SER A 21 -16.14 29.38 -18.93
N ASN A 22 -16.90 30.46 -18.88
CA ASN A 22 -18.05 30.66 -18.03
C ASN A 22 -19.21 29.79 -18.51
N VAL A 23 -19.86 29.08 -17.62
CA VAL A 23 -21.25 28.63 -17.84
C VAL A 23 -22.08 28.97 -16.61
N SER A 24 -23.20 29.61 -16.92
CA SER A 24 -24.22 30.25 -16.11
C SER A 24 -25.02 29.25 -15.28
N ALA A 25 -25.46 29.72 -14.12
CA ALA A 25 -26.44 29.08 -13.25
C ALA A 25 -27.84 29.12 -13.88
N ASP A 26 -28.61 28.07 -13.70
CA ASP A 26 -30.06 28.15 -13.78
C ASP A 26 -30.69 27.48 -12.55
N ALA A 27 -31.58 28.26 -11.91
CA ALA A 27 -32.25 27.95 -10.66
C ALA A 27 -33.64 27.38 -10.95
N GLY A 28 -33.94 26.21 -10.48
CA GLY A 28 -35.28 25.65 -10.48
C GLY A 28 -35.68 25.14 -9.08
N LYS A 29 -36.58 25.86 -8.43
CA LYS A 29 -37.33 25.53 -7.20
C LYS A 29 -38.79 25.34 -7.58
N PRO A 30 -39.73 24.92 -6.69
CA PRO A 30 -39.88 23.68 -5.93
C PRO A 30 -41.29 23.07 -6.12
N SER A 31 -41.59 21.94 -5.52
CA SER A 31 -42.96 21.66 -5.07
C SER A 31 -42.98 20.79 -3.81
N GLN A 32 -43.67 21.36 -2.81
CA GLN A 32 -44.11 20.67 -1.59
C GLN A 32 -45.35 19.82 -1.90
N GLN A 33 -45.55 18.74 -1.20
CA GLN A 33 -46.69 18.31 -0.38
C GLN A 33 -46.84 16.80 -0.34
N GLY A 34 -47.00 16.29 0.86
CA GLY A 34 -47.46 14.94 1.15
C GLY A 34 -47.36 14.67 2.66
N ALA A 35 -48.47 14.86 3.35
CA ALA A 35 -48.60 14.80 4.80
C ALA A 35 -48.60 13.35 5.34
N ALA A 36 -48.07 13.20 6.54
CA ALA A 36 -48.48 12.43 7.70
C ALA A 36 -49.05 11.00 7.51
N ASP A 37 -48.34 10.03 8.08
CA ASP A 37 -48.97 8.98 8.87
C ASP A 37 -48.06 8.62 10.06
N ASN A 38 -48.54 8.99 11.26
CA ASN A 38 -47.97 8.59 12.54
C ASN A 38 -48.40 7.13 12.81
N GLN A 39 -47.51 6.16 12.71
CA GLN A 39 -47.64 4.89 13.40
C GLN A 39 -46.66 4.88 14.56
N GLU A 40 -47.25 4.98 15.73
CA GLU A 40 -46.69 4.71 17.04
C GLU A 40 -46.35 3.22 17.11
N LEU A 41 -45.05 2.90 17.02
CA LEU A 41 -44.52 1.55 17.21
C LEU A 41 -43.93 1.44 18.61
N ASP A 42 -44.60 0.59 19.38
CA ASP A 42 -44.30 0.12 20.74
C ASP A 42 -42.78 0.00 21.00
N GLY A 43 -42.34 0.66 22.05
CA GLY A 43 -41.04 0.60 22.62
C GLY A 43 -40.65 -0.74 23.20
N LYS A 44 -40.12 -1.64 22.39
CA LYS A 44 -39.37 -2.79 22.89
C LYS A 44 -37.92 -2.41 23.01
N ALA A 45 -37.51 -2.09 24.24
CA ALA A 45 -36.11 -1.82 24.59
C ALA A 45 -35.25 -2.99 24.12
N LEU A 46 -34.55 -2.78 23.00
CA LEU A 46 -33.40 -3.56 22.62
C LEU A 46 -32.29 -3.25 23.62
N THR A 47 -32.11 -4.16 24.56
CA THR A 47 -30.98 -4.19 25.50
C THR A 47 -29.70 -4.01 24.69
N GLY A 48 -29.06 -2.85 24.90
CA GLY A 48 -27.85 -2.45 24.20
C GLY A 48 -26.73 -3.47 24.39
N ARG A 49 -26.43 -4.21 23.34
CA ARG A 49 -25.10 -4.72 23.13
C ARG A 49 -24.25 -3.47 22.90
N SER A 50 -23.46 -3.08 23.90
CA SER A 50 -22.40 -2.09 23.72
C SER A 50 -21.57 -2.59 22.53
N ALA A 51 -21.70 -1.92 21.39
CA ALA A 51 -20.80 -2.16 20.27
C ALA A 51 -19.43 -1.80 20.79
N ILE A 52 -18.57 -2.80 21.03
CA ILE A 52 -17.15 -2.58 21.29
C ILE A 52 -16.68 -1.82 20.05
N ALA A 53 -16.32 -0.54 20.23
CA ALA A 53 -15.80 0.25 19.13
C ALA A 53 -14.60 -0.50 18.55
N GLU A 54 -14.66 -0.80 17.25
CA GLU A 54 -13.52 -1.39 16.55
C GLU A 54 -12.31 -0.48 16.77
N PRO A 55 -11.15 -1.03 17.14
CA PRO A 55 -9.97 -0.22 17.37
C PRO A 55 -9.60 0.52 16.08
N ALA A 56 -9.18 1.77 16.22
CA ALA A 56 -8.88 2.64 15.10
C ALA A 56 -7.81 2.02 14.19
N ASN A 57 -8.11 1.91 12.91
CA ASN A 57 -7.14 1.60 11.88
C ASN A 57 -6.20 2.80 11.71
N LEU A 58 -4.89 2.59 11.76
CA LEU A 58 -3.91 3.65 11.59
C LEU A 58 -3.73 4.06 10.11
N LEU A 59 -4.14 3.19 9.17
CA LEU A 59 -4.14 3.54 7.75
C LEU A 59 -5.35 4.42 7.43
N ALA A 60 -5.12 5.52 6.76
CA ALA A 60 -6.17 6.32 6.17
C ALA A 60 -6.71 5.63 4.90
N ASN A 61 -8.03 5.71 4.67
CA ASN A 61 -8.68 5.17 3.47
C ASN A 61 -8.20 3.74 3.09
N PRO A 62 -8.31 2.77 3.99
CA PRO A 62 -7.68 1.46 3.82
C PRO A 62 -8.37 0.54 2.79
N GLY A 63 -9.59 0.89 2.36
CA GLY A 63 -10.35 0.24 1.30
C GLY A 63 -10.41 1.08 0.02
N PHE A 64 -9.66 2.19 -0.06
CA PHE A 64 -9.55 3.05 -1.26
C PHE A 64 -10.86 3.71 -1.72
N GLU A 65 -11.93 3.67 -0.94
CA GLU A 65 -13.25 4.19 -1.28
C GLU A 65 -13.30 5.72 -1.42
N LEU A 66 -12.31 6.42 -0.85
CA LEU A 66 -12.11 7.87 -1.00
C LEU A 66 -11.07 8.20 -2.09
N GLY A 67 -10.92 7.35 -3.08
CA GLY A 67 -9.93 7.53 -4.13
C GLY A 67 -8.50 7.37 -3.61
N LEU A 68 -7.62 8.29 -3.99
CA LEU A 68 -6.19 8.26 -3.59
C LEU A 68 -5.94 8.95 -2.24
N ASP A 69 -6.97 9.38 -1.53
CA ASP A 69 -6.81 10.12 -0.29
C ASP A 69 -6.00 9.33 0.76
N GLY A 70 -4.97 9.97 1.30
CA GLY A 70 -4.02 9.33 2.21
C GLY A 70 -2.93 8.46 1.55
N TRP A 71 -3.04 8.16 0.26
CA TRP A 71 -2.09 7.30 -0.45
C TRP A 71 -1.23 8.08 -1.45
N LYS A 72 0.07 7.77 -1.49
CA LYS A 72 1.05 8.32 -2.43
C LYS A 72 1.96 7.24 -2.99
N TRP A 73 2.76 7.56 -4.00
CA TRP A 73 3.92 6.78 -4.43
C TRP A 73 5.19 7.62 -4.27
N LEU A 74 6.36 6.99 -4.32
CA LEU A 74 7.64 7.70 -4.17
C LEU A 74 8.10 8.22 -5.53
N ASP A 75 7.50 9.31 -6.01
CA ASP A 75 7.74 9.92 -7.32
C ASP A 75 9.18 10.47 -7.50
N TRP A 76 9.85 10.80 -6.40
CA TRP A 76 11.25 11.23 -6.38
C TRP A 76 12.24 10.07 -6.52
N SER A 77 11.83 8.82 -6.35
CA SER A 77 12.71 7.66 -6.41
C SER A 77 12.74 7.06 -7.83
N LYS A 78 13.93 6.96 -8.41
CA LYS A 78 14.10 6.30 -9.70
C LYS A 78 13.67 4.83 -9.62
N GLY A 79 12.88 4.39 -10.60
CA GLY A 79 12.36 3.03 -10.65
C GLY A 79 11.01 2.83 -9.96
N TRP A 80 10.43 3.86 -9.38
CA TRP A 80 9.06 3.83 -8.89
C TRP A 80 8.07 4.23 -9.99
N ALA A 81 6.93 3.55 -10.02
CA ALA A 81 5.82 3.84 -10.90
C ALA A 81 4.56 4.10 -10.08
N ALA A 82 3.68 4.94 -10.62
CA ALA A 82 2.41 5.24 -9.98
C ALA A 82 1.49 4.02 -9.97
N PHE A 83 0.77 3.85 -8.87
CA PHE A 83 -0.35 2.93 -8.79
C PHE A 83 -1.63 3.53 -9.40
N LYS A 84 -2.65 2.70 -9.53
CA LYS A 84 -3.98 3.10 -10.00
C LYS A 84 -5.03 2.68 -8.98
N LEU A 85 -6.26 3.10 -9.19
CA LEU A 85 -7.43 2.53 -8.56
C LEU A 85 -8.12 1.59 -9.55
N SER A 86 -8.64 0.48 -9.04
CA SER A 86 -9.48 -0.45 -9.77
C SER A 86 -10.89 -0.40 -9.23
N ASN A 87 -11.86 -0.42 -10.14
CA ASN A 87 -13.28 -0.64 -9.85
C ASN A 87 -13.78 -1.97 -10.42
N THR A 88 -12.90 -2.78 -10.97
CA THR A 88 -13.21 -4.11 -11.50
C THR A 88 -12.85 -5.23 -10.56
N HIS A 89 -11.90 -4.98 -9.66
CA HIS A 89 -11.50 -5.88 -8.59
C HIS A 89 -11.48 -5.10 -7.29
N ALA A 90 -12.42 -5.39 -6.40
CA ALA A 90 -12.46 -4.94 -5.03
C ALA A 90 -12.78 -6.15 -4.15
N TYR A 91 -12.15 -6.25 -2.98
CA TYR A 91 -12.48 -7.27 -1.99
C TYR A 91 -13.74 -6.86 -1.24
N GLU A 92 -13.80 -5.58 -0.86
CA GLU A 92 -14.93 -4.95 -0.19
C GLU A 92 -15.18 -3.57 -0.81
N GLY A 93 -16.42 -3.11 -0.82
CA GLY A 93 -16.75 -1.80 -1.41
C GLY A 93 -16.69 -1.77 -2.93
N LEU A 94 -16.14 -0.68 -3.49
CA LEU A 94 -16.16 -0.40 -4.92
C LEU A 94 -14.76 -0.25 -5.54
N GLN A 95 -13.74 -0.04 -4.73
CA GLN A 95 -12.39 0.27 -5.23
C GLN A 95 -11.32 -0.57 -4.53
N ALA A 96 -10.21 -0.75 -5.21
CA ALA A 96 -9.00 -1.35 -4.67
C ALA A 96 -7.75 -0.66 -5.22
N LEU A 97 -6.64 -0.74 -4.52
CA LEU A 97 -5.33 -0.37 -5.05
C LEU A 97 -4.96 -1.33 -6.20
N HIS A 98 -4.59 -0.79 -7.35
CA HIS A 98 -4.10 -1.56 -8.49
C HIS A 98 -2.65 -1.20 -8.83
N LEU A 99 -1.80 -2.19 -8.83
CA LEU A 99 -0.40 -2.11 -9.21
C LEU A 99 -0.21 -2.84 -10.55
N PRO A 100 -0.21 -2.12 -11.69
CA PRO A 100 0.03 -2.72 -13.00
C PRO A 100 1.53 -2.95 -13.21
N VAL A 101 2.05 -4.02 -12.66
CA VAL A 101 3.48 -4.37 -12.74
C VAL A 101 3.85 -4.69 -14.18
N PHE A 102 4.77 -3.94 -14.73
CA PHE A 102 5.29 -4.16 -16.07
C PHE A 102 6.75 -3.71 -16.17
N SER A 103 7.66 -4.64 -16.36
CA SER A 103 9.04 -4.34 -16.65
C SER A 103 9.23 -4.25 -18.16
N ALA A 104 9.02 -3.06 -18.72
CA ALA A 104 9.49 -2.75 -20.06
C ALA A 104 10.91 -2.21 -19.99
N ASP A 105 11.69 -2.49 -21.02
CA ASP A 105 12.88 -1.74 -21.38
C ASP A 105 14.02 -1.70 -20.34
N GLN A 106 14.51 -2.86 -19.91
CA GLN A 106 15.83 -2.97 -19.28
C GLN A 106 16.07 -2.04 -18.08
N ARG A 107 15.03 -1.66 -17.34
CA ARG A 107 15.19 -0.91 -16.08
C ARG A 107 15.67 -1.85 -14.98
N PRO A 108 16.66 -1.46 -14.17
CA PRO A 108 17.30 -2.35 -13.20
C PRO A 108 16.36 -2.79 -12.05
N THR A 109 15.40 -1.96 -11.68
CA THR A 109 14.37 -2.25 -10.68
C THR A 109 13.18 -1.38 -10.95
N VAL A 110 11.98 -1.95 -10.91
CA VAL A 110 10.74 -1.20 -11.01
C VAL A 110 9.83 -1.61 -9.85
N VAL A 111 9.30 -0.61 -9.17
CA VAL A 111 8.41 -0.77 -8.02
C VAL A 111 7.12 -0.04 -8.29
N TRP A 112 6.01 -0.72 -8.12
CA TRP A 112 4.66 -0.14 -8.03
C TRP A 112 4.20 -0.27 -6.61
N GLY A 113 3.73 0.80 -6.00
CA GLY A 113 3.32 0.71 -4.62
C GLY A 113 2.49 1.87 -4.13
N GLY A 114 1.56 1.55 -3.23
CA GLY A 114 0.89 2.51 -2.38
C GLY A 114 1.66 2.72 -1.09
N VAL A 115 1.84 3.97 -0.70
CA VAL A 115 2.65 4.38 0.45
C VAL A 115 1.84 5.27 1.36
N GLN A 116 1.90 5.01 2.67
CA GLN A 116 1.50 5.96 3.70
C GLN A 116 2.64 6.23 4.68
N GLU A 117 2.70 7.46 5.18
CA GLU A 117 3.51 7.84 6.32
C GLU A 117 2.58 8.26 7.45
N LEU A 118 2.82 7.71 8.63
CA LEU A 118 1.99 7.92 9.80
C LEU A 118 2.84 8.10 11.06
N SER A 119 2.33 8.85 12.03
CA SER A 119 2.93 8.94 13.36
C SER A 119 2.17 8.04 14.32
N LEU A 120 2.89 7.26 15.10
CA LEU A 120 2.28 6.32 16.04
C LEU A 120 1.64 7.06 17.24
N PRO A 121 0.35 6.85 17.52
CA PRO A 121 -0.30 7.42 18.70
C PRO A 121 0.14 6.71 20.00
N ASN A 122 0.61 5.47 19.88
CA ASN A 122 1.11 4.61 20.97
C ASN A 122 2.32 3.82 20.45
N GLU A 123 2.74 2.77 21.16
CA GLU A 123 3.66 1.77 20.64
C GLU A 123 3.09 1.12 19.36
N ILE A 124 3.96 0.67 18.46
CA ILE A 124 3.55 -0.03 17.22
C ILE A 124 2.59 -1.19 17.55
N PRO A 125 1.42 -1.26 16.90
CA PRO A 125 0.46 -2.33 17.15
C PRO A 125 0.93 -3.69 16.60
N GLU A 126 0.26 -4.76 17.05
CA GLU A 126 0.60 -6.15 16.70
C GLU A 126 0.08 -6.62 15.35
N CYS A 127 -0.75 -5.84 14.68
CA CYS A 127 -1.47 -6.34 13.52
C CYS A 127 -1.32 -5.42 12.31
N ILE A 128 -0.77 -5.96 11.22
CA ILE A 128 -1.04 -5.47 9.86
C ILE A 128 -1.60 -6.64 9.07
N GLU A 129 -2.78 -6.44 8.47
CA GLU A 129 -3.42 -7.43 7.61
C GLU A 129 -4.11 -6.79 6.43
N GLY A 130 -4.58 -7.61 5.51
CA GLY A 130 -5.37 -7.21 4.36
C GLY A 130 -5.49 -8.33 3.35
N TYR A 131 -5.96 -7.96 2.18
CA TYR A 131 -6.15 -8.91 1.09
C TYR A 131 -5.37 -8.46 -0.14
N TYR A 132 -4.85 -9.43 -0.87
CA TYR A 132 -4.28 -9.22 -2.19
C TYR A 132 -4.90 -10.15 -3.22
N TYR A 133 -4.93 -9.70 -4.47
CA TYR A 133 -5.37 -10.47 -5.62
C TYR A 133 -4.35 -10.31 -6.73
N VAL A 134 -4.07 -11.37 -7.46
CA VAL A 134 -3.10 -11.35 -8.56
C VAL A 134 -3.68 -12.00 -9.81
N GLU A 135 -3.44 -11.35 -10.93
CA GLU A 135 -3.70 -11.93 -12.25
C GLU A 135 -2.56 -11.60 -13.23
N ASN A 136 -2.58 -12.22 -14.39
CA ASN A 136 -1.62 -11.98 -15.46
C ASN A 136 -0.14 -12.10 -15.06
N TRP A 137 0.17 -13.01 -14.12
CA TRP A 137 1.51 -13.19 -13.61
C TRP A 137 2.46 -13.80 -14.66
N ALA A 138 3.50 -13.04 -15.01
CA ALA A 138 4.65 -13.50 -15.77
C ALA A 138 5.91 -12.97 -15.09
N ALA A 139 6.68 -13.84 -14.43
CA ALA A 139 7.81 -13.43 -13.59
C ALA A 139 8.99 -12.83 -14.38
N GLY A 140 9.06 -13.07 -15.70
CA GLY A 140 10.25 -12.72 -16.48
C GLY A 140 11.41 -13.64 -16.13
N ASP A 141 12.65 -13.17 -16.36
CA ASP A 141 13.87 -13.96 -16.10
C ASP A 141 14.47 -13.69 -14.72
N TRP A 142 13.86 -12.85 -13.90
CA TRP A 142 14.37 -12.49 -12.58
C TRP A 142 13.28 -12.49 -11.51
N LYS A 143 13.54 -11.79 -10.39
CA LYS A 143 12.65 -11.83 -9.23
C LYS A 143 11.52 -10.82 -9.40
N GLN A 144 10.30 -11.31 -9.51
CA GLN A 144 9.07 -10.54 -9.36
C GLN A 144 8.36 -11.02 -8.09
N TYR A 145 7.97 -10.10 -7.24
CA TYR A 145 7.35 -10.45 -5.96
C TYR A 145 6.47 -9.33 -5.41
N LEU A 146 5.64 -9.72 -4.46
CA LEU A 146 4.79 -8.83 -3.66
C LEU A 146 5.38 -8.69 -2.27
N GLN A 147 5.40 -7.49 -1.74
CA GLN A 147 5.83 -7.26 -0.37
C GLN A 147 5.04 -6.16 0.34
N LEU A 148 4.96 -6.30 1.66
CA LEU A 148 4.67 -5.23 2.59
C LEU A 148 5.99 -4.78 3.22
N VAL A 149 6.22 -3.46 3.28
CA VAL A 149 7.40 -2.90 3.93
C VAL A 149 6.98 -1.96 5.04
N VAL A 150 7.58 -2.10 6.21
CA VAL A 150 7.41 -1.18 7.34
C VAL A 150 8.78 -0.62 7.69
N ILE A 151 8.93 0.70 7.62
CA ILE A 151 10.17 1.42 7.91
C ILE A 151 9.95 2.32 9.11
N ASP A 152 10.76 2.20 10.14
CA ASP A 152 10.82 3.21 11.21
C ASP A 152 11.71 4.36 10.79
N LEU A 153 11.10 5.48 10.38
CA LEU A 153 11.80 6.68 9.93
C LEU A 153 12.46 7.44 11.09
N SER A 154 12.08 7.14 12.33
CA SER A 154 12.54 7.83 13.53
C SER A 154 13.76 7.17 14.19
N HIS A 155 14.06 5.92 13.81
CA HIS A 155 15.14 5.15 14.41
C HIS A 155 16.20 4.75 13.35
N ASP A 156 17.41 5.27 13.52
CA ASP A 156 18.59 4.86 12.74
C ASP A 156 19.35 3.77 13.51
N LEU A 157 19.67 2.66 12.84
CA LEU A 157 20.41 1.55 13.43
C LEU A 157 21.88 1.88 13.75
N GLY A 158 22.32 3.08 13.39
CA GLY A 158 23.69 3.55 13.58
C GLY A 158 24.69 2.97 12.59
N LYS A 159 25.94 3.40 12.68
CA LYS A 159 27.06 2.94 11.83
C LYS A 159 26.80 3.11 10.32
N GLY A 160 25.93 4.05 9.91
CA GLY A 160 25.57 4.29 8.51
C GLY A 160 24.65 3.22 7.91
N GLN A 161 24.00 2.40 8.73
CA GLN A 161 23.06 1.38 8.25
C GLN A 161 21.72 1.97 7.80
N GLY A 162 21.29 3.11 8.40
CA GLY A 162 20.01 3.77 8.12
C GLY A 162 18.85 3.20 8.95
N GLN A 163 17.62 3.52 8.54
CA GLN A 163 16.41 3.18 9.27
C GLN A 163 16.08 1.69 9.19
N ALA A 164 15.63 1.10 10.30
CA ALA A 164 15.18 -0.29 10.37
C ALA A 164 13.99 -0.56 9.44
N GLN A 165 14.04 -1.65 8.68
CA GLN A 165 13.03 -2.02 7.69
C GLN A 165 12.60 -3.49 7.85
N LEU A 166 11.34 -3.73 8.20
CA LEU A 166 10.73 -5.04 8.03
C LEU A 166 10.21 -5.16 6.59
N ARG A 167 10.57 -6.23 5.90
CA ARG A 167 10.16 -6.53 4.55
C ARG A 167 9.50 -7.89 4.50
N TYR A 168 8.18 -7.90 4.48
CA TYR A 168 7.38 -9.10 4.42
C TYR A 168 7.17 -9.50 2.97
N ILE A 169 7.79 -10.59 2.55
CA ILE A 169 7.54 -11.18 1.24
C ILE A 169 6.18 -11.88 1.31
N ILE A 170 5.19 -11.28 0.65
CA ILE A 170 3.84 -11.81 0.61
C ILE A 170 3.78 -13.03 -0.30
N SER A 171 4.31 -12.91 -1.52
CA SER A 171 4.37 -14.01 -2.49
C SER A 171 5.29 -13.68 -3.66
N GLY A 172 5.58 -14.66 -4.52
CA GLY A 172 6.32 -14.49 -5.77
C GLY A 172 7.83 -14.69 -5.65
N SER A 173 8.36 -14.98 -4.47
CA SER A 173 9.78 -15.31 -4.30
C SER A 173 10.00 -16.31 -3.18
N LYS A 174 10.88 -17.29 -3.40
CA LYS A 174 11.30 -18.28 -2.39
C LYS A 174 12.44 -17.79 -1.51
N GLU A 175 13.19 -16.82 -1.97
CA GLU A 175 14.39 -16.32 -1.32
C GLU A 175 14.33 -14.80 -1.14
N PRO A 176 15.07 -14.25 -0.17
CA PRO A 176 15.24 -12.81 -0.06
C PRO A 176 15.74 -12.24 -1.40
N PRO A 177 15.05 -11.24 -1.97
CA PRO A 177 15.39 -10.75 -3.31
C PRO A 177 16.71 -9.98 -3.34
N LEU A 178 17.00 -9.23 -2.28
CA LEU A 178 18.18 -8.38 -2.13
C LEU A 178 18.77 -8.55 -0.73
N SER A 179 20.05 -8.21 -0.57
CA SER A 179 20.68 -8.04 0.74
C SER A 179 20.77 -6.55 1.05
N ILE A 180 20.06 -6.13 2.09
CA ILE A 180 20.04 -4.73 2.58
C ILE A 180 20.39 -4.78 4.07
N SER A 181 21.42 -4.06 4.48
CA SER A 181 22.02 -4.17 5.83
C SER A 181 21.09 -3.76 6.97
N ASN A 182 20.09 -2.93 6.70
CA ASN A 182 19.09 -2.44 7.65
C ASN A 182 17.70 -3.05 7.42
N ALA A 183 17.59 -4.13 6.63
CA ALA A 183 16.34 -4.79 6.35
C ALA A 183 16.33 -6.22 6.86
N GLN A 184 15.23 -6.59 7.50
CA GLN A 184 14.90 -7.97 7.83
C GLN A 184 13.83 -8.47 6.87
N TYR A 185 14.12 -9.56 6.14
CA TYR A 185 13.18 -10.20 5.24
C TYR A 185 12.44 -11.34 5.95
N LEU A 186 11.12 -11.27 5.92
CA LEU A 186 10.20 -12.23 6.53
C LEU A 186 9.26 -12.77 5.45
N PHE A 187 8.94 -14.05 5.49
CA PHE A 187 8.05 -14.67 4.51
C PHE A 187 6.72 -14.97 5.17
N ILE A 188 5.64 -14.45 4.60
CA ILE A 188 4.27 -14.64 5.13
C ILE A 188 3.79 -16.06 4.82
N GLU A 189 3.94 -16.52 3.57
CA GLU A 189 3.55 -17.88 3.19
C GLU A 189 4.52 -18.91 3.76
N LYS A 190 4.00 -19.92 4.47
CA LYS A 190 4.79 -21.07 4.96
C LYS A 190 5.43 -21.83 3.79
N GLU A 191 4.66 -22.04 2.73
CA GLU A 191 5.15 -22.61 1.48
C GLU A 191 5.58 -21.48 0.54
N ARG A 192 6.86 -21.15 0.60
CA ARG A 192 7.44 -20.12 -0.27
C ARG A 192 7.28 -20.47 -1.74
N ARG A 193 6.70 -19.58 -2.53
CA ARG A 193 6.40 -19.80 -3.93
C ARG A 193 6.96 -18.69 -4.80
N ASP A 194 7.46 -19.07 -6.01
CA ASP A 194 7.89 -18.11 -7.03
C ASP A 194 6.70 -17.59 -7.85
N THR A 195 5.51 -18.17 -7.66
CA THR A 195 4.28 -17.75 -8.32
C THR A 195 3.18 -17.60 -7.29
N PRO A 196 2.53 -16.44 -7.20
CA PRO A 196 1.38 -16.24 -6.31
C PRO A 196 0.21 -17.15 -6.68
N VAL A 197 -0.74 -17.27 -5.78
CA VAL A 197 -2.05 -17.83 -6.11
C VAL A 197 -2.78 -16.83 -6.99
N LEU A 198 -3.23 -17.27 -8.19
CA LEU A 198 -3.88 -16.40 -9.15
C LEU A 198 -5.40 -16.48 -9.07
N GLY A 199 -6.06 -15.37 -9.43
CA GLY A 199 -7.51 -15.32 -9.65
C GLY A 199 -8.37 -15.39 -8.40
N LYS A 200 -7.81 -15.16 -7.21
CA LYS A 200 -8.59 -15.08 -5.98
C LYS A 200 -7.97 -14.12 -4.97
N TRP A 201 -8.82 -13.52 -4.16
CA TRP A 201 -8.39 -12.75 -3.00
C TRP A 201 -7.75 -13.68 -1.95
N THR A 202 -6.59 -13.29 -1.49
CA THR A 202 -5.81 -14.05 -0.50
C THR A 202 -5.51 -13.14 0.69
N HIS A 203 -5.83 -13.61 1.88
CA HIS A 203 -5.55 -12.90 3.13
C HIS A 203 -4.07 -12.99 3.49
N PHE A 204 -3.53 -11.93 4.07
CA PHE A 204 -2.22 -11.91 4.73
C PHE A 204 -2.31 -11.20 6.07
N SER A 205 -1.47 -11.59 7.00
CA SER A 205 -1.39 -11.01 8.35
C SER A 205 0.02 -11.12 8.89
N VAL A 206 0.51 -10.07 9.58
CA VAL A 206 1.84 -10.01 10.21
C VAL A 206 1.78 -9.31 11.56
N ASN A 207 2.79 -9.58 12.40
CA ASN A 207 2.96 -8.93 13.70
C ASN A 207 4.21 -8.06 13.73
N PRO A 208 4.14 -6.78 13.28
CA PRO A 208 5.32 -5.94 13.18
C PRO A 208 5.96 -5.63 14.53
N ARG A 209 5.20 -5.58 15.63
CA ARG A 209 5.75 -5.38 16.98
C ARG A 209 6.70 -6.52 17.37
N ALA A 210 6.25 -7.76 17.23
CA ALA A 210 7.08 -8.93 17.53
C ALA A 210 8.30 -9.00 16.62
N ASP A 211 8.15 -8.63 15.35
CA ASP A 211 9.21 -8.70 14.36
C ASP A 211 10.29 -7.61 14.55
N PHE A 212 9.93 -6.38 14.92
CA PHE A 212 10.90 -5.36 15.33
C PHE A 212 11.66 -5.80 16.59
N LEU A 213 10.94 -6.32 17.60
CA LEU A 213 11.55 -6.79 18.84
C LEU A 213 12.53 -7.93 18.58
N SER A 214 12.16 -8.92 17.76
CA SER A 214 13.02 -10.08 17.47
C SER A 214 14.22 -9.72 16.59
N SER A 215 14.07 -8.75 15.66
CA SER A 215 15.11 -8.38 14.72
C SER A 215 16.15 -7.43 15.30
N TRP A 216 15.74 -6.49 16.15
CA TRP A 216 16.62 -5.41 16.63
C TRP A 216 16.52 -5.13 18.12
N ASN A 217 15.76 -5.93 18.88
CA ASN A 217 15.55 -5.78 20.33
C ASN A 217 14.98 -4.41 20.75
N TYR A 218 14.13 -3.83 19.89
CA TYR A 218 13.33 -2.63 20.20
C TYR A 218 11.98 -2.69 19.47
N THR A 219 11.05 -1.82 19.89
CA THR A 219 9.79 -1.59 19.17
C THR A 219 9.59 -0.09 18.96
N PRO A 220 9.11 0.37 17.79
CA PRO A 220 8.73 1.75 17.56
C PRO A 220 7.70 2.23 18.59
N GLN A 221 7.99 3.34 19.26
CA GLN A 221 7.21 3.88 20.38
C GLN A 221 6.29 5.02 19.92
N LYS A 222 5.43 5.50 20.81
CA LYS A 222 4.59 6.68 20.61
C LYS A 222 5.40 7.84 20.03
N GLY A 223 4.89 8.45 18.97
CA GLY A 223 5.54 9.56 18.25
C GLY A 223 6.53 9.13 17.19
N ALA A 224 6.85 7.82 17.06
CA ALA A 224 7.66 7.34 15.95
C ALA A 224 6.91 7.55 14.64
N ASN A 225 7.64 7.94 13.58
CA ASN A 225 7.12 8.07 12.24
C ASN A 225 7.42 6.80 11.46
N LEU A 226 6.39 6.17 10.96
CA LEU A 226 6.50 4.98 10.13
C LEU A 226 6.16 5.29 8.68
N ARG A 227 6.80 4.56 7.78
CA ARG A 227 6.39 4.45 6.38
C ARG A 227 5.95 3.02 6.12
N VAL A 228 4.71 2.87 5.62
CA VAL A 228 4.12 1.58 5.25
C VAL A 228 3.92 1.56 3.75
N LEU A 229 4.37 0.47 3.10
CA LEU A 229 4.35 0.35 1.64
C LEU A 229 3.79 -1.02 1.27
N PHE A 230 2.81 -1.02 0.35
CA PHE A 230 2.30 -2.23 -0.30
C PHE A 230 2.79 -2.23 -1.74
N GLU A 231 3.64 -3.19 -2.08
CA GLU A 231 4.43 -3.14 -3.31
C GLU A 231 4.23 -4.39 -4.18
N GLY A 232 4.09 -4.16 -5.50
CA GLY A 232 4.46 -5.11 -6.53
C GLY A 232 5.82 -4.71 -7.10
N ARG A 233 6.78 -5.64 -7.15
CA ARG A 233 8.16 -5.30 -7.44
C ARG A 233 8.79 -6.28 -8.42
N PHE A 234 9.61 -5.75 -9.31
CA PHE A 234 10.49 -6.48 -10.20
C PHE A 234 11.92 -6.00 -10.02
N ASP A 235 12.81 -6.91 -9.66
CA ASP A 235 14.23 -6.66 -9.59
C ASP A 235 14.91 -7.26 -10.83
N TYR A 236 15.46 -6.39 -11.65
CA TYR A 236 16.07 -6.73 -12.92
C TYR A 236 17.53 -7.15 -12.80
N HIS A 237 17.90 -8.16 -13.55
CA HIS A 237 19.29 -8.53 -13.73
C HIS A 237 19.58 -9.01 -15.16
N LYS A 238 19.65 -8.06 -16.10
CA LYS A 238 20.08 -8.29 -17.51
C LYS A 238 19.22 -9.27 -18.31
N THR A 239 17.90 -9.12 -18.33
CA THR A 239 17.06 -10.05 -19.05
C THR A 239 16.28 -9.39 -20.19
N ALA A 240 15.92 -10.20 -21.19
CA ALA A 240 15.10 -9.80 -22.33
C ALA A 240 13.62 -10.14 -22.15
N VAL A 241 13.26 -10.90 -21.11
CA VAL A 241 11.88 -11.35 -20.87
C VAL A 241 11.21 -10.40 -19.88
N PRO A 242 10.18 -9.65 -20.32
CA PRO A 242 9.49 -8.72 -19.44
C PRO A 242 8.69 -9.45 -18.37
N ALA A 243 8.74 -8.93 -17.14
CA ALA A 243 7.83 -9.30 -16.07
C ALA A 243 6.50 -8.55 -16.24
N ARG A 244 5.40 -9.19 -15.86
CA ARG A 244 4.07 -8.61 -15.86
C ARG A 244 3.24 -9.20 -14.72
N ALA A 245 2.44 -8.36 -14.08
CA ALA A 245 1.35 -8.77 -13.22
C ALA A 245 0.32 -7.63 -13.09
N ASP A 246 -0.91 -7.99 -12.84
CA ASP A 246 -1.91 -7.09 -12.27
C ASP A 246 -2.12 -7.51 -10.83
N VAL A 247 -1.76 -6.61 -9.90
CA VAL A 247 -1.80 -6.87 -8.45
C VAL A 247 -2.73 -5.87 -7.80
N TYR A 248 -3.59 -6.38 -6.92
CA TYR A 248 -4.55 -5.56 -6.21
C TYR A 248 -4.39 -5.76 -4.71
N PHE A 249 -4.58 -4.68 -3.93
CA PHE A 249 -4.65 -4.71 -2.48
C PHE A 249 -5.92 -4.02 -2.02
N ASP A 250 -6.55 -4.56 -0.97
CA ASP A 250 -7.78 -4.02 -0.43
C ASP A 250 -8.01 -4.44 1.03
N ASN A 251 -8.96 -3.77 1.70
CA ASN A 251 -9.38 -3.99 3.08
C ASN A 251 -8.16 -4.09 4.03
N LEU A 252 -7.29 -3.08 3.94
CA LEU A 252 -6.05 -3.03 4.70
C LEU A 252 -6.32 -2.60 6.14
N TYR A 253 -5.59 -3.16 7.07
CA TYR A 253 -5.67 -2.80 8.47
C TYR A 253 -4.28 -2.69 9.09
N PHE A 254 -4.07 -1.68 9.91
CA PHE A 254 -2.91 -1.54 10.78
C PHE A 254 -3.37 -1.04 12.14
N GLY A 255 -3.37 -1.91 13.13
CA GLY A 255 -3.90 -1.59 14.45
C GLY A 255 -3.68 -2.68 15.48
N PRO A 256 -4.29 -2.58 16.65
CA PRO A 256 -4.26 -3.63 17.67
C PRO A 256 -4.87 -4.95 17.17
N LYS A 257 -4.32 -6.07 17.62
CA LYS A 257 -4.95 -7.38 17.41
C LYS A 257 -6.31 -7.45 18.11
N THR A 258 -7.32 -7.98 17.43
CA THR A 258 -8.67 -8.16 17.97
C THR A 258 -9.20 -9.57 17.69
N ALA A 259 -10.43 -9.87 18.11
CA ALA A 259 -11.08 -11.14 17.78
C ALA A 259 -11.36 -11.28 16.27
N THR A 260 -11.42 -10.17 15.52
CA THR A 260 -11.75 -10.13 14.09
C THR A 260 -10.57 -9.72 13.21
N ARG A 261 -9.54 -9.12 13.80
CA ARG A 261 -8.34 -8.63 13.09
C ARG A 261 -7.10 -9.36 13.58
N CYS A 262 -6.30 -9.91 12.66
CA CYS A 262 -5.17 -10.79 12.94
C CYS A 262 -5.53 -11.94 13.91
N ALA A 263 -6.75 -12.44 13.84
CA ALA A 263 -7.15 -13.65 14.54
C ALA A 263 -6.38 -14.86 14.01
N GLU A 264 -5.92 -15.75 14.92
CA GLU A 264 -5.21 -17.00 14.56
C GLU A 264 -6.16 -18.02 13.96
#